data_94a7b090ec2785b939acb56449c5f01c
#
_entry.id   94a7b090ec2785b939acb56449c5f01c
#
_cell.length_a   1.000
_cell.length_b   1.000
_cell.length_c   1.000
_cell.angle_alpha   90.00
_cell.angle_beta   90.00
_cell.angle_gamma   90.00
#
_symmetry.space_group_name_H-M   'P 1'
#
loop_
_entity.id
_entity.type
_entity.pdbx_description
1 polymer ?
#
loop_
_entity_poly.entity_id
_entity_poly.type
_entity_poly.pdbx_seq_one_letter_code
_entity_poly.pdbx_strand_id
1 'polypeptide(L)'
;LIEPGGALIIHRGLEMKENLREGVRRYDYGLDEGDFHAENICIENGEITFDFISPIECVAGVQLGQPVPINIENGVAAMAMAQLAGCTADELRYGMQTYAGVVRRFDFKIKTDRMVFLSDYAHHPKEIYQSARSIRELYRNRRITAIFQPHLYTRTRDFYRDFADALSQLDEVVLCDIYPAREKPIEGVTSQLIYDNLGDNVSKTMIHSGDVVEYVQNPVSYTHLRAHETLANLV
;
A
#
# COMPACT_ATOMS: atom_id res chain seq x y z
N LEU A 1 3.02 -25.04 -17.89
CA LEU A 1 3.39 -25.21 -19.30
C LEU A 1 2.43 -24.36 -20.13
N ILE A 2 3.01 -23.44 -20.95
CA ILE A 2 2.24 -22.57 -21.84
C ILE A 2 2.08 -23.30 -23.18
N GLU A 3 0.86 -23.39 -23.69
CA GLU A 3 0.59 -23.99 -25.00
C GLU A 3 0.88 -23.04 -26.16
N PRO A 4 1.15 -23.56 -27.39
CA PRO A 4 1.29 -22.72 -28.58
C PRO A 4 0.09 -21.78 -28.76
N GLY A 5 0.38 -20.54 -29.12
CA GLY A 5 -0.62 -19.45 -29.18
C GLY A 5 -0.81 -18.67 -27.88
N GLY A 6 -0.33 -19.21 -26.76
CA GLY A 6 -0.30 -18.51 -25.47
C GLY A 6 0.79 -17.44 -25.37
N ALA A 7 0.85 -16.78 -24.23
CA ALA A 7 1.84 -15.75 -23.94
C ALA A 7 2.45 -15.93 -22.54
N LEU A 8 3.73 -15.63 -22.41
CA LEU A 8 4.43 -15.44 -21.16
C LEU A 8 4.64 -13.95 -20.96
N ILE A 9 4.19 -13.42 -19.82
CA ILE A 9 4.41 -12.03 -19.42
C ILE A 9 5.32 -12.04 -18.20
N ILE A 10 6.43 -11.31 -18.23
CA ILE A 10 7.46 -11.31 -17.19
C ILE A 10 7.69 -9.89 -16.73
N HIS A 11 7.85 -9.70 -15.41
CA HIS A 11 8.29 -8.41 -14.88
C HIS A 11 9.68 -8.06 -15.44
N ARG A 12 9.82 -6.83 -15.93
CA ARG A 12 11.08 -6.33 -16.47
C ARG A 12 12.18 -6.33 -15.40
N GLY A 13 13.36 -6.79 -15.75
CA GLY A 13 14.46 -6.95 -14.80
C GLY A 13 14.47 -8.28 -14.04
N LEU A 14 13.46 -9.13 -14.21
CA LEU A 14 13.52 -10.50 -13.70
C LEU A 14 14.37 -11.37 -14.63
N GLU A 15 15.54 -11.79 -14.14
CA GLU A 15 16.37 -12.75 -14.85
C GLU A 15 15.80 -14.17 -14.67
N MET A 16 15.22 -14.71 -15.73
CA MET A 16 14.71 -16.09 -15.76
C MET A 16 15.21 -16.80 -17.01
N LYS A 17 15.68 -18.04 -16.84
CA LYS A 17 15.97 -18.92 -17.96
C LYS A 17 14.68 -19.52 -18.49
N GLU A 18 14.25 -19.06 -19.62
CA GLU A 18 13.03 -19.49 -20.29
C GLU A 18 13.34 -20.54 -21.33
N ASN A 19 12.55 -21.58 -21.37
CA ASN A 19 12.53 -22.55 -22.45
C ASN A 19 11.11 -22.58 -23.03
N LEU A 20 10.82 -21.59 -23.89
CA LEU A 20 9.50 -21.45 -24.50
C LEU A 20 9.38 -22.40 -25.70
N ARG A 21 8.18 -22.99 -25.81
CA ARG A 21 7.80 -23.76 -26.98
C ARG A 21 7.63 -22.84 -28.21
N GLU A 22 7.82 -23.38 -29.39
CA GLU A 22 7.48 -22.67 -30.62
C GLU A 22 6.02 -22.23 -30.62
N GLY A 23 5.75 -20.97 -31.03
CA GLY A 23 4.43 -20.39 -31.05
C GLY A 23 3.97 -19.77 -29.71
N VAL A 24 4.78 -19.79 -28.65
CA VAL A 24 4.52 -19.01 -27.41
C VAL A 24 5.15 -17.63 -27.55
N ARG A 25 4.34 -16.60 -27.35
CA ARG A 25 4.82 -15.20 -27.36
C ARG A 25 5.41 -14.84 -26.01
N ARG A 26 6.43 -13.99 -26.01
CA ARG A 26 7.03 -13.43 -24.81
C ARG A 26 6.84 -11.92 -24.78
N TYR A 27 6.44 -11.43 -23.64
CA TYR A 27 6.32 -10.01 -23.35
C TYR A 27 6.94 -9.69 -22.00
N ASP A 28 7.39 -8.45 -21.84
CA ASP A 28 7.73 -7.92 -20.51
C ASP A 28 6.78 -6.79 -20.10
N TYR A 29 6.72 -6.54 -18.79
CA TYR A 29 5.97 -5.43 -18.22
C TYR A 29 6.77 -4.74 -17.12
N GLY A 30 6.48 -3.47 -16.90
CA GLY A 30 7.05 -2.67 -15.84
C GLY A 30 6.21 -1.42 -15.57
N LEU A 31 6.70 -0.59 -14.65
CA LEU A 31 5.99 0.64 -14.29
C LEU A 31 5.99 1.63 -15.47
N ASP A 32 7.15 1.94 -16.03
CA ASP A 32 7.40 3.01 -17.00
C ASP A 32 8.14 2.53 -18.27
N GLU A 33 8.47 1.26 -18.32
CA GLU A 33 9.17 0.62 -19.45
C GLU A 33 8.67 -0.82 -19.66
N GLY A 34 8.78 -1.31 -20.88
CA GLY A 34 8.42 -2.67 -21.28
C GLY A 34 7.43 -2.70 -22.43
N ASP A 35 7.08 -3.91 -22.89
CA ASP A 35 6.01 -4.10 -23.87
C ASP A 35 4.68 -3.57 -23.34
N PHE A 36 4.45 -3.76 -22.04
CA PHE A 36 3.31 -3.22 -21.30
C PHE A 36 3.81 -2.33 -20.16
N HIS A 37 3.40 -1.06 -20.15
CA HIS A 37 3.81 -0.09 -19.13
C HIS A 37 2.77 1.01 -18.95
N ALA A 38 3.01 1.89 -17.98
CA ALA A 38 2.19 3.07 -17.72
C ALA A 38 2.91 4.34 -18.16
N GLU A 39 2.16 5.26 -18.76
CA GLU A 39 2.61 6.63 -19.02
C GLU A 39 1.64 7.65 -18.43
N ASN A 40 2.02 8.92 -18.39
CA ASN A 40 1.18 10.04 -17.94
C ASN A 40 0.56 9.79 -16.55
N ILE A 41 1.33 9.20 -15.63
CA ILE A 41 0.87 8.89 -14.27
C ILE A 41 0.57 10.21 -13.54
N CYS A 42 -0.66 10.37 -13.07
CA CYS A 42 -1.11 11.48 -12.24
C CYS A 42 -1.61 10.96 -10.88
N ILE A 43 -1.04 11.50 -9.80
CA ILE A 43 -1.40 11.16 -8.41
C ILE A 43 -1.85 12.45 -7.74
N GLU A 44 -3.16 12.63 -7.62
CA GLU A 44 -3.76 13.83 -7.03
C GLU A 44 -5.01 13.50 -6.21
N ASN A 45 -5.19 14.19 -5.08
CA ASN A 45 -6.41 14.14 -4.26
C ASN A 45 -6.84 12.72 -3.83
N GLY A 46 -5.90 11.81 -3.66
CA GLY A 46 -6.19 10.42 -3.31
C GLY A 46 -6.71 9.58 -4.46
N GLU A 47 -6.47 10.00 -5.70
CA GLU A 47 -6.76 9.27 -6.93
C GLU A 47 -5.48 9.06 -7.73
N ILE A 48 -5.46 8.00 -8.52
CA ILE A 48 -4.37 7.68 -9.45
C ILE A 48 -4.98 7.40 -10.81
N THR A 49 -4.47 8.10 -11.81
CA THR A 49 -4.78 7.84 -13.22
C THR A 49 -3.50 7.66 -14.01
N PHE A 50 -3.55 6.90 -15.09
CA PHE A 50 -2.43 6.67 -16.00
C PHE A 50 -2.92 6.24 -17.38
N ASP A 51 -2.05 6.29 -18.37
CA ASP A 51 -2.27 5.70 -19.68
C ASP A 51 -1.57 4.33 -19.71
N PHE A 52 -2.31 3.28 -20.09
CA PHE A 52 -1.76 1.94 -20.29
C PHE A 52 -1.26 1.80 -21.72
N ILE A 53 0.02 1.56 -21.87
CA ILE A 53 0.69 1.38 -23.16
C ILE A 53 0.92 -0.11 -23.39
N SER A 54 0.63 -0.54 -24.60
CA SER A 54 0.81 -1.93 -25.01
C SER A 54 1.18 -2.05 -26.50
N PRO A 55 1.66 -3.22 -26.96
CA PRO A 55 1.88 -3.49 -28.37
C PRO A 55 0.60 -3.57 -29.22
N ILE A 56 -0.58 -3.61 -28.56
CA ILE A 56 -1.88 -3.74 -29.22
C ILE A 56 -2.53 -2.36 -29.42
N GLU A 57 -2.70 -1.63 -28.31
CA GLU A 57 -3.29 -0.29 -28.30
C GLU A 57 -2.93 0.48 -27.03
N CYS A 58 -2.98 1.79 -27.07
CA CYS A 58 -2.93 2.65 -25.89
C CYS A 58 -4.34 2.80 -25.29
N VAL A 59 -4.47 2.55 -23.99
CA VAL A 59 -5.71 2.77 -23.22
C VAL A 59 -5.50 3.97 -22.33
N ALA A 60 -5.89 5.15 -22.81
CA ALA A 60 -5.70 6.39 -22.06
C ALA A 60 -6.70 6.55 -20.90
N GLY A 61 -6.27 7.27 -19.84
CA GLY A 61 -7.12 7.70 -18.74
C GLY A 61 -7.63 6.56 -17.87
N VAL A 62 -6.82 5.53 -17.64
CA VAL A 62 -7.14 4.43 -16.72
C VAL A 62 -7.12 4.95 -15.29
N GLN A 63 -8.24 4.85 -14.57
CA GLN A 63 -8.34 5.20 -13.16
C GLN A 63 -8.22 3.96 -12.29
N LEU A 64 -7.38 4.01 -11.25
CA LEU A 64 -7.30 2.95 -10.25
C LEU A 64 -8.43 3.08 -9.23
N GLY A 65 -9.29 2.07 -9.12
CA GLY A 65 -10.29 1.96 -8.05
C GLY A 65 -9.65 1.82 -6.67
N GLN A 66 -8.48 1.19 -6.62
CA GLN A 66 -7.62 1.11 -5.43
C GLN A 66 -6.36 1.96 -5.64
N PRO A 67 -6.37 3.25 -5.28
CA PRO A 67 -5.31 4.19 -5.62
C PRO A 67 -4.09 4.03 -4.70
N VAL A 68 -3.27 3.04 -4.97
CA VAL A 68 -1.98 2.80 -4.31
C VAL A 68 -0.90 2.77 -5.38
N PRO A 69 0.22 3.49 -5.25
CA PRO A 69 1.24 3.58 -6.31
C PRO A 69 1.73 2.23 -6.82
N ILE A 70 1.94 1.24 -5.95
CA ILE A 70 2.33 -0.12 -6.36
C ILE A 70 1.25 -0.81 -7.23
N ASN A 71 0.00 -0.39 -7.13
CA ASN A 71 -1.09 -0.95 -7.93
C ASN A 71 -1.08 -0.46 -9.38
N ILE A 72 -0.28 0.54 -9.73
CA ILE A 72 -0.10 0.94 -11.14
C ILE A 72 0.55 -0.23 -11.88
N GLU A 73 1.69 -0.70 -11.40
CA GLU A 73 2.43 -1.80 -12.01
C GLU A 73 1.67 -3.13 -11.96
N ASN A 74 1.00 -3.42 -10.83
CA ASN A 74 0.09 -4.57 -10.73
C ASN A 74 -1.06 -4.47 -11.73
N GLY A 75 -1.60 -3.27 -11.93
CA GLY A 75 -2.64 -2.97 -12.90
C GLY A 75 -2.16 -3.18 -14.34
N VAL A 76 -0.96 -2.71 -14.67
CA VAL A 76 -0.33 -2.96 -15.97
C VAL A 76 -0.25 -4.46 -16.26
N ALA A 77 0.21 -5.27 -15.30
CA ALA A 77 0.28 -6.73 -15.46
C ALA A 77 -1.11 -7.35 -15.66
N ALA A 78 -2.11 -6.93 -14.88
CA ALA A 78 -3.47 -7.43 -14.99
C ALA A 78 -4.12 -7.06 -16.33
N MET A 79 -3.95 -5.79 -16.75
CA MET A 79 -4.46 -5.29 -18.04
C MET A 79 -3.79 -5.99 -19.21
N ALA A 80 -2.48 -6.24 -19.14
CA ALA A 80 -1.73 -6.99 -20.17
C ALA A 80 -2.33 -8.39 -20.36
N MET A 81 -2.59 -9.12 -19.28
CA MET A 81 -3.20 -10.45 -19.35
C MET A 81 -4.63 -10.37 -19.92
N ALA A 82 -5.45 -9.42 -19.45
CA ALA A 82 -6.83 -9.26 -19.88
C ALA A 82 -6.91 -8.86 -21.38
N GLN A 83 -6.05 -7.95 -21.83
CA GLN A 83 -5.99 -7.54 -23.24
C GLN A 83 -5.56 -8.70 -24.16
N LEU A 84 -4.56 -9.47 -23.76
CA LEU A 84 -4.16 -10.67 -24.51
C LEU A 84 -5.26 -11.76 -24.52
N ALA A 85 -6.14 -11.75 -23.53
CA ALA A 85 -7.34 -12.60 -23.49
C ALA A 85 -8.51 -12.04 -24.30
N GLY A 86 -8.38 -10.85 -24.90
CA GLY A 86 -9.38 -10.26 -25.80
C GLY A 86 -10.30 -9.20 -25.18
N CYS A 87 -10.00 -8.71 -23.97
CA CYS A 87 -10.76 -7.61 -23.38
C CYS A 87 -10.53 -6.31 -24.16
N THR A 88 -11.59 -5.54 -24.32
CA THR A 88 -11.60 -4.21 -24.96
C THR A 88 -11.05 -3.14 -24.02
N ALA A 89 -10.64 -1.99 -24.58
CA ALA A 89 -10.19 -0.84 -23.81
C ALA A 89 -11.20 -0.37 -22.76
N ASP A 90 -12.49 -0.40 -23.08
CA ASP A 90 -13.55 0.00 -22.14
C ASP A 90 -13.72 -1.00 -20.98
N GLU A 91 -13.62 -2.29 -21.28
CA GLU A 91 -13.64 -3.33 -20.24
C GLU A 91 -12.42 -3.24 -19.31
N LEU A 92 -11.24 -2.92 -19.86
CA LEU A 92 -10.04 -2.68 -19.09
C LEU A 92 -10.18 -1.47 -18.16
N ARG A 93 -10.67 -0.32 -18.66
CA ARG A 93 -10.95 0.87 -17.84
C ARG A 93 -11.96 0.55 -16.73
N TYR A 94 -13.07 -0.08 -17.10
CA TYR A 94 -14.11 -0.43 -16.15
C TYR A 94 -13.61 -1.38 -15.04
N GLY A 95 -12.88 -2.42 -15.43
CA GLY A 95 -12.30 -3.37 -14.48
C GLY A 95 -11.34 -2.71 -13.49
N MET A 96 -10.45 -1.84 -13.98
CA MET A 96 -9.52 -1.11 -13.13
C MET A 96 -10.20 -0.12 -12.20
N GLN A 97 -11.19 0.63 -12.68
CA GLN A 97 -11.92 1.62 -11.90
C GLN A 97 -12.81 0.99 -10.83
N THR A 98 -13.40 -0.16 -11.09
CA THR A 98 -14.32 -0.84 -10.16
C THR A 98 -13.64 -1.79 -9.20
N TYR A 99 -12.35 -2.06 -9.38
CA TYR A 99 -11.60 -2.92 -8.47
C TYR A 99 -11.44 -2.26 -7.10
N ALA A 100 -12.10 -2.83 -6.10
CA ALA A 100 -12.14 -2.28 -4.73
C ALA A 100 -10.97 -2.74 -3.83
N GLY A 101 -10.00 -3.46 -4.39
CA GLY A 101 -8.85 -3.96 -3.64
C GLY A 101 -9.11 -5.23 -2.83
N VAL A 102 -8.21 -5.50 -1.91
CA VAL A 102 -8.26 -6.65 -1.00
C VAL A 102 -8.46 -6.15 0.43
N VAL A 103 -9.37 -6.79 1.17
CA VAL A 103 -9.61 -6.47 2.59
C VAL A 103 -8.30 -6.50 3.38
N ARG A 104 -8.07 -5.49 4.20
CA ARG A 104 -6.85 -5.27 4.99
C ARG A 104 -5.58 -5.02 4.19
N ARG A 105 -5.66 -4.74 2.89
CA ARG A 105 -4.51 -4.29 2.10
C ARG A 105 -4.80 -2.92 1.53
N PHE A 106 -4.30 -1.88 2.21
CA PHE A 106 -4.58 -0.49 1.89
C PHE A 106 -6.09 -0.22 1.73
N ASP A 107 -6.87 -0.79 2.63
CA ASP A 107 -8.33 -0.93 2.56
C ASP A 107 -8.99 0.35 3.10
N PHE A 108 -9.56 1.15 2.22
CA PHE A 108 -10.24 2.40 2.57
C PHE A 108 -11.58 2.09 3.24
N LYS A 109 -11.69 2.37 4.54
CA LYS A 109 -12.92 2.24 5.33
C LYS A 109 -13.77 3.50 5.31
N ILE A 110 -13.11 4.67 5.29
CA ILE A 110 -13.74 5.98 5.15
C ILE A 110 -12.90 6.79 4.17
N LYS A 111 -13.56 7.38 3.17
CA LYS A 111 -12.92 8.29 2.22
C LYS A 111 -13.85 9.48 1.99
N THR A 112 -13.55 10.59 2.67
CA THR A 112 -14.26 11.86 2.55
C THR A 112 -13.27 13.00 2.39
N ASP A 113 -13.76 14.19 2.04
CA ASP A 113 -12.92 15.39 1.93
C ASP A 113 -12.30 15.78 3.29
N ARG A 114 -12.94 15.43 4.40
CA ARG A 114 -12.48 15.76 5.74
C ARG A 114 -11.58 14.71 6.34
N MET A 115 -11.92 13.45 6.16
CA MET A 115 -11.24 12.34 6.80
C MET A 115 -11.09 11.16 5.84
N VAL A 116 -9.90 10.56 5.87
CA VAL A 116 -9.65 9.26 5.25
C VAL A 116 -9.21 8.30 6.34
N PHE A 117 -9.87 7.16 6.43
CA PHE A 117 -9.49 6.07 7.31
C PHE A 117 -9.24 4.83 6.45
N LEU A 118 -8.04 4.29 6.56
CA LEU A 118 -7.67 3.06 5.85
C LEU A 118 -7.07 2.03 6.83
N SER A 119 -7.26 0.78 6.49
CA SER A 119 -6.69 -0.37 7.21
C SER A 119 -5.69 -1.09 6.31
N ASP A 120 -4.49 -1.31 6.83
CA ASP A 120 -3.46 -2.08 6.14
C ASP A 120 -2.96 -3.21 7.03
N TYR A 121 -2.57 -4.32 6.42
CA TYR A 121 -2.02 -5.50 7.11
C TYR A 121 -0.49 -5.45 7.19
N ALA A 122 0.10 -4.30 6.93
CA ALA A 122 1.54 -4.09 7.01
C ALA A 122 2.04 -4.42 8.42
N HIS A 123 2.89 -5.42 8.54
CA HIS A 123 3.40 -5.94 9.82
C HIS A 123 4.92 -6.17 9.82
N HIS A 124 5.59 -5.88 8.72
CA HIS A 124 7.04 -5.85 8.59
C HIS A 124 7.51 -4.41 8.34
N PRO A 125 8.67 -3.97 8.86
CA PRO A 125 9.13 -2.58 8.68
C PRO A 125 9.11 -2.09 7.23
N LYS A 126 9.54 -2.92 6.28
CA LYS A 126 9.53 -2.57 4.86
C LYS A 126 8.12 -2.33 4.31
N GLU A 127 7.13 -3.12 4.75
CA GLU A 127 5.74 -2.95 4.35
C GLU A 127 5.20 -1.63 4.91
N ILE A 128 5.44 -1.35 6.20
CA ILE A 128 5.03 -0.10 6.86
C ILE A 128 5.67 1.10 6.17
N TYR A 129 6.96 1.00 5.83
CA TYR A 129 7.66 2.04 5.10
C TYR A 129 6.98 2.34 3.75
N GLN A 130 6.64 1.32 2.98
CA GLN A 130 5.98 1.48 1.68
C GLN A 130 4.56 2.04 1.83
N SER A 131 3.80 1.57 2.83
CA SER A 131 2.47 2.10 3.13
C SER A 131 2.52 3.57 3.55
N ALA A 132 3.42 3.93 4.46
CA ALA A 132 3.62 5.32 4.90
C ALA A 132 3.97 6.23 3.72
N ARG A 133 4.90 5.81 2.86
CA ARG A 133 5.28 6.53 1.66
C ARG A 133 4.10 6.69 0.69
N SER A 134 3.37 5.61 0.43
CA SER A 134 2.21 5.63 -0.47
C SER A 134 1.12 6.58 0.02
N ILE A 135 0.82 6.56 1.33
CA ILE A 135 -0.16 7.47 1.94
C ILE A 135 0.31 8.91 1.81
N ARG A 136 1.60 9.17 2.05
CA ARG A 136 2.19 10.51 1.92
C ARG A 136 2.12 11.03 0.47
N GLU A 137 2.35 10.19 -0.52
CA GLU A 137 2.23 10.54 -1.94
C GLU A 137 0.79 10.88 -2.33
N LEU A 138 -0.19 10.10 -1.84
CA LEU A 138 -1.60 10.31 -2.09
C LEU A 138 -2.17 11.56 -1.40
N TYR A 139 -1.66 11.87 -0.22
CA TYR A 139 -2.20 12.91 0.67
C TYR A 139 -1.11 13.88 1.16
N ARG A 140 -0.38 14.50 0.21
CA ARG A 140 0.81 15.35 0.47
C ARG A 140 0.55 16.49 1.46
N ASN A 141 -0.66 17.04 1.45
CA ASN A 141 -1.04 18.21 2.26
C ASN A 141 -1.87 17.86 3.49
N ARG A 142 -1.97 16.56 3.84
CA ARG A 142 -2.73 16.10 5.00
C ARG A 142 -1.81 15.67 6.13
N ARG A 143 -2.27 15.88 7.37
CA ARG A 143 -1.67 15.24 8.52
C ARG A 143 -2.00 13.76 8.52
N ILE A 144 -1.00 12.92 8.75
CA ILE A 144 -1.15 11.47 8.72
C ILE A 144 -0.84 10.93 10.12
N THR A 145 -1.85 10.30 10.72
CA THR A 145 -1.73 9.60 12.01
C THR A 145 -1.74 8.11 11.76
N ALA A 146 -0.72 7.40 12.23
CA ALA A 146 -0.71 5.94 12.26
C ALA A 146 -1.13 5.42 13.63
N ILE A 147 -2.05 4.46 13.66
CA ILE A 147 -2.33 3.64 14.84
C ILE A 147 -1.69 2.30 14.58
N PHE A 148 -0.63 1.97 15.31
CA PHE A 148 0.18 0.79 15.07
C PHE A 148 0.18 -0.14 16.28
N GLN A 149 -0.22 -1.39 16.05
CA GLN A 149 -0.09 -2.49 17.01
C GLN A 149 1.04 -3.42 16.55
N PRO A 150 2.19 -3.44 17.23
CA PRO A 150 3.26 -4.37 16.89
C PRO A 150 2.79 -5.83 17.05
N HIS A 151 3.14 -6.67 16.10
CA HIS A 151 2.75 -8.07 16.08
C HIS A 151 3.97 -8.95 16.37
N LEU A 152 3.91 -9.79 17.42
CA LEU A 152 4.94 -10.69 17.92
C LEU A 152 6.06 -9.98 18.73
N TYR A 153 6.40 -10.56 19.86
CA TYR A 153 7.52 -10.10 20.70
C TYR A 153 8.87 -10.26 20.00
N THR A 154 9.08 -11.41 19.36
CA THR A 154 10.33 -11.68 18.63
C THR A 154 10.58 -10.67 17.54
N ARG A 155 9.56 -10.38 16.73
CA ARG A 155 9.66 -9.38 15.66
C ARG A 155 9.90 -7.97 16.20
N THR A 156 9.21 -7.59 17.29
CA THR A 156 9.41 -6.29 17.92
C THR A 156 10.84 -6.17 18.43
N ARG A 157 11.38 -7.17 19.12
CA ARG A 157 12.75 -7.20 19.59
C ARG A 157 13.76 -7.03 18.45
N ASP A 158 13.55 -7.76 17.35
CA ASP A 158 14.53 -7.84 16.27
C ASP A 158 14.49 -6.59 15.34
N PHE A 159 13.33 -5.91 15.24
CA PHE A 159 13.10 -4.86 14.26
C PHE A 159 12.59 -3.53 14.85
N TYR A 160 12.65 -3.29 16.17
CA TYR A 160 12.06 -2.08 16.78
C TYR A 160 12.61 -0.78 16.20
N ARG A 161 13.90 -0.73 15.82
CA ARG A 161 14.51 0.45 15.18
C ARG A 161 13.97 0.66 13.77
N ASP A 162 13.91 -0.39 12.97
CA ASP A 162 13.39 -0.33 11.62
C ASP A 162 11.90 0.05 11.61
N PHE A 163 11.11 -0.40 12.61
CA PHE A 163 9.75 0.04 12.83
C PHE A 163 9.67 1.53 13.15
N ALA A 164 10.52 2.00 14.06
CA ALA A 164 10.58 3.40 14.43
C ALA A 164 10.95 4.27 13.23
N ASP A 165 11.95 3.88 12.44
CA ASP A 165 12.37 4.59 11.22
C ASP A 165 11.23 4.66 10.19
N ALA A 166 10.52 3.54 9.97
CA ALA A 166 9.41 3.49 9.03
C ALA A 166 8.24 4.39 9.46
N LEU A 167 7.88 4.35 10.74
CA LEU A 167 6.80 5.15 11.31
C LEU A 167 7.15 6.64 11.42
N SER A 168 8.43 6.98 11.57
CA SER A 168 8.90 8.37 11.69
C SER A 168 8.73 9.22 10.43
N GLN A 169 8.26 8.63 9.32
CA GLN A 169 7.86 9.35 8.11
C GLN A 169 6.46 9.99 8.23
N LEU A 170 5.73 9.69 9.29
CA LEU A 170 4.38 10.18 9.53
C LEU A 170 4.40 11.35 10.51
N ASP A 171 3.26 12.05 10.64
CA ASP A 171 3.16 13.23 11.50
C ASP A 171 2.84 12.83 12.94
N GLU A 172 2.11 11.72 13.10
CA GLU A 172 1.71 11.23 14.41
C GLU A 172 1.67 9.69 14.42
N VAL A 173 2.12 9.11 15.54
CA VAL A 173 2.12 7.67 15.77
C VAL A 173 1.49 7.36 17.12
N VAL A 174 0.43 6.58 17.08
CA VAL A 174 -0.24 5.99 18.25
C VAL A 174 0.18 4.53 18.32
N LEU A 175 0.98 4.19 19.33
CA LEU A 175 1.45 2.83 19.55
C LEU A 175 0.55 2.08 20.53
N CYS A 176 0.11 0.91 20.12
CA CYS A 176 -0.58 -0.03 21.01
C CYS A 176 0.40 -1.03 21.64
N ASP A 177 -0.07 -1.73 22.67
CA ASP A 177 0.62 -2.90 23.22
C ASP A 177 0.83 -3.98 22.15
N ILE A 178 1.89 -4.78 22.32
CA ILE A 178 2.23 -5.85 21.37
C ILE A 178 1.10 -6.90 21.34
N TYR A 179 0.64 -7.25 20.12
CA TYR A 179 -0.21 -8.41 19.92
C TYR A 179 0.64 -9.69 19.93
N PRO A 180 0.49 -10.56 20.95
CA PRO A 180 1.40 -11.69 21.16
C PRO A 180 1.19 -12.84 20.19
N ALA A 181 -0.01 -12.95 19.57
CA ALA A 181 -0.48 -14.13 18.83
C ALA A 181 -0.28 -15.43 19.63
N ARG A 182 0.78 -16.20 19.34
CA ARG A 182 1.09 -17.46 20.04
C ARG A 182 2.37 -17.39 20.85
N GLU A 183 3.02 -16.22 20.88
CA GLU A 183 4.27 -16.06 21.64
C GLU A 183 3.99 -15.75 23.11
N LYS A 184 4.94 -16.16 23.95
CA LYS A 184 4.98 -15.72 25.34
C LYS A 184 5.70 -14.37 25.43
N PRO A 185 5.32 -13.51 26.39
CA PRO A 185 6.05 -12.28 26.64
C PRO A 185 7.56 -12.52 26.82
N ILE A 186 8.35 -11.64 26.22
CA ILE A 186 9.81 -11.62 26.37
C ILE A 186 10.15 -10.48 27.32
N GLU A 187 10.93 -10.75 28.38
CA GLU A 187 11.34 -9.75 29.35
C GLU A 187 12.04 -8.56 28.67
N GLY A 188 11.64 -7.33 28.99
CA GLY A 188 12.19 -6.11 28.42
C GLY A 188 11.69 -5.78 27.01
N VAL A 189 10.83 -6.61 26.39
CA VAL A 189 10.30 -6.36 25.05
C VAL A 189 8.86 -5.86 25.13
N THR A 190 8.69 -4.58 24.90
CA THR A 190 7.37 -3.90 24.83
C THR A 190 7.36 -2.91 23.67
N SER A 191 6.23 -2.32 23.38
CA SER A 191 6.10 -1.24 22.38
C SER A 191 6.93 0.00 22.74
N GLN A 192 7.35 0.12 24.02
CA GLN A 192 8.26 1.19 24.47
C GLN A 192 9.56 1.21 23.68
N LEU A 193 10.07 0.04 23.24
CA LEU A 193 11.28 -0.03 22.41
C LEU A 193 11.10 0.77 21.09
N ILE A 194 9.94 0.69 20.47
CA ILE A 194 9.65 1.46 19.27
C ILE A 194 9.46 2.94 19.63
N TYR A 195 8.68 3.21 20.68
CA TYR A 195 8.37 4.57 21.15
C TYR A 195 9.62 5.41 21.42
N ASP A 196 10.60 4.84 22.12
CA ASP A 196 11.84 5.52 22.48
C ASP A 196 12.75 5.81 21.29
N ASN A 197 12.56 5.10 20.19
CA ASN A 197 13.35 5.24 18.96
C ASN A 197 12.62 6.02 17.85
N LEU A 198 11.35 6.43 18.05
CA LEU A 198 10.66 7.32 17.10
C LEU A 198 11.36 8.68 17.06
N GLY A 199 11.44 9.25 15.84
CA GLY A 199 12.05 10.56 15.61
C GLY A 199 11.41 11.70 16.42
N ASP A 200 12.18 12.73 16.72
CA ASP A 200 11.73 13.89 17.50
C ASP A 200 10.67 14.74 16.78
N ASN A 201 10.58 14.60 15.48
CA ASN A 201 9.60 15.30 14.62
C ASN A 201 8.22 14.65 14.62
N VAL A 202 8.04 13.51 15.26
CA VAL A 202 6.79 12.74 15.29
C VAL A 202 6.06 12.97 16.60
N SER A 203 4.79 13.37 16.52
CA SER A 203 3.89 13.32 17.69
C SER A 203 3.65 11.86 18.05
N LYS A 204 3.88 11.48 19.30
CA LYS A 204 3.81 10.07 19.70
C LYS A 204 3.02 9.85 21.00
N THR A 205 2.18 8.83 20.98
CA THR A 205 1.32 8.44 22.11
C THR A 205 1.34 6.92 22.26
N MET A 206 1.23 6.42 23.49
CA MET A 206 1.00 5.00 23.77
C MET A 206 -0.36 4.80 24.40
N ILE A 207 -1.09 3.80 23.90
CA ILE A 207 -2.42 3.42 24.45
C ILE A 207 -2.54 1.89 24.51
N HIS A 208 -3.50 1.40 25.30
CA HIS A 208 -3.88 0.00 25.20
C HIS A 208 -4.71 -0.22 23.92
N SER A 209 -4.55 -1.38 23.31
CA SER A 209 -5.29 -1.74 22.08
C SER A 209 -6.83 -1.68 22.27
N GLY A 210 -7.31 -1.92 23.49
CA GLY A 210 -8.72 -1.78 23.85
C GLY A 210 -9.26 -0.36 23.82
N ASP A 211 -8.37 0.63 23.95
CA ASP A 211 -8.74 2.06 24.09
C ASP A 211 -8.73 2.80 22.73
N VAL A 212 -8.36 2.11 21.63
CA VAL A 212 -8.23 2.70 20.29
C VAL A 212 -9.53 3.38 19.85
N VAL A 213 -10.68 2.74 20.07
CA VAL A 213 -11.97 3.28 19.65
C VAL A 213 -12.29 4.57 20.43
N GLU A 214 -12.08 4.56 21.74
CA GLU A 214 -12.29 5.75 22.59
C GLU A 214 -11.31 6.87 22.20
N TYR A 215 -10.04 6.53 21.96
CA TYR A 215 -9.04 7.48 21.51
C TYR A 215 -9.46 8.16 20.20
N VAL A 216 -9.93 7.40 19.20
CA VAL A 216 -10.36 7.93 17.91
C VAL A 216 -11.65 8.75 18.01
N GLN A 217 -12.54 8.40 18.94
CA GLN A 217 -13.83 9.10 19.14
C GLN A 217 -13.74 10.32 20.04
N ASN A 218 -12.66 10.48 20.83
CA ASN A 218 -12.55 11.55 21.80
C ASN A 218 -11.95 12.82 21.17
N PRO A 219 -12.76 13.87 20.92
CA PRO A 219 -12.30 15.10 20.27
C PRO A 219 -11.23 15.87 21.05
N VAL A 220 -11.02 15.59 22.33
CA VAL A 220 -9.99 16.25 23.16
C VAL A 220 -8.59 15.82 22.74
N SER A 221 -8.41 14.58 22.30
CA SER A 221 -7.14 14.10 21.73
C SER A 221 -6.82 14.72 20.36
N TYR A 222 -7.82 15.31 19.74
CA TYR A 222 -7.78 15.86 18.39
C TYR A 222 -7.88 17.39 18.34
N THR A 223 -7.53 18.10 19.38
CA THR A 223 -7.51 19.60 19.36
C THR A 223 -6.55 20.15 18.28
N HIS A 224 -5.82 19.29 17.59
CA HIS A 224 -4.97 19.61 16.46
C HIS A 224 -5.41 18.96 15.14
N LEU A 225 -6.54 18.24 15.12
CA LEU A 225 -7.18 17.76 13.88
C LEU A 225 -7.74 18.95 13.10
N ARG A 226 -6.91 19.60 12.32
CA ARG A 226 -7.37 20.55 11.31
C ARG A 226 -8.02 19.77 10.16
N ALA A 227 -8.96 20.42 9.50
CA ALA A 227 -9.88 19.91 8.47
C ALA A 227 -9.22 19.26 7.25
N HIS A 228 -8.37 18.25 7.36
CA HIS A 228 -7.80 17.45 6.26
C HIS A 228 -6.85 16.37 6.80
N GLU A 229 -7.36 15.39 7.55
CA GLU A 229 -6.52 14.35 8.14
C GLU A 229 -6.77 12.96 7.56
N THR A 230 -5.70 12.18 7.49
CA THR A 230 -5.75 10.77 7.06
C THR A 230 -5.31 9.90 8.22
N LEU A 231 -6.19 8.99 8.66
CA LEU A 231 -5.87 7.97 9.65
C LEU A 231 -5.52 6.67 8.93
N ALA A 232 -4.31 6.17 9.15
CA ALA A 232 -3.88 4.86 8.69
C ALA A 232 -3.82 3.91 9.90
N ASN A 233 -4.56 2.81 9.85
CA ASN A 233 -4.45 1.74 10.83
C ASN A 233 -3.50 0.69 10.26
N LEU A 234 -2.29 0.65 10.79
CA LEU A 234 -1.28 -0.35 10.50
C LEU A 234 -1.36 -1.43 11.59
N VAL A 235 -2.07 -2.51 11.32
CA VAL A 235 -2.30 -3.63 12.27
C VAL A 235 -1.28 -4.72 12.06
#